data_83bd617b9e68b9cc53f9d5bde71bb45b
#
_entry.id   83bd617b9e68b9cc53f9d5bde71bb45b
#
_cell.length_a   1.000
_cell.length_b   1.000
_cell.length_c   1.000
_cell.angle_alpha   90.00
_cell.angle_beta   90.00
_cell.angle_gamma   90.00
#
_symmetry.space_group_name_H-M   'P 1'
#
loop_
_entity.id
_entity.type
_entity.pdbx_description
1 polymer ?
#
loop_
_entity_poly.entity_id
_entity_poly.type
_entity_poly.pdbx_seq_one_letter_code
_entity_poly.pdbx_strand_id
1 'polypeptide(L)'
;TNVEGDFLDLVRLELNPKNPDEYGTPDGWQAFTHRTETIAIKGGPDQMVEIRETRWGPVAEEPLLGGPVALRWTALDPEAVDLGLVWMDQARSVWDALAVATRAGAPPSNVLLADAEGHIAWTYMGRIPVRRGLDGSVSVSWADGRTGWTGFIPPDDLPRVIDPPAGYLVSANHRMTDDTYPHVIGHAFANGYRAYRISERLRAMERVREPDLLALQLDTTTELHEFYRDLIRRLLTPEVLAQHPELAEAREAVEAWDGRAEKDSRGVALLTAFRRSLAASVFAPFLQGCREQDPAFAYDGDLDTPLRTLLTEQAPGTLPDPARFADWHAFLLHELERTVATLKADYGLSRVDALAWGVMNRVRMAHPLSDTIPLVGRWLNMAEEAAPGCGQCVRVLSGSLAASERMVVSPSHHSDAIFHMPGGQSGHPLSPHYRDQHRNWSQGLPTPLLAGRAVHNLTFRPEPASARS
;
A
#
# COMPACT_ATOMS: atom_id res chain seq x y z
N THR A 1 3.37 -8.85 -9.56
CA THR A 1 3.02 -7.44 -9.89
C THR A 1 2.72 -6.66 -8.63
N ASN A 2 2.88 -5.35 -8.68
CA ASN A 2 2.35 -4.42 -7.67
C ASN A 2 2.02 -3.07 -8.33
N VAL A 3 1.03 -2.35 -7.78
CA VAL A 3 0.54 -1.07 -8.34
C VAL A 3 1.49 0.06 -7.96
N GLU A 4 1.83 0.93 -8.94
CA GLU A 4 2.74 2.07 -8.75
C GLU A 4 2.54 3.20 -9.76
N GLY A 5 1.65 3.04 -10.74
CA GLY A 5 1.40 4.07 -11.74
C GLY A 5 0.33 5.04 -11.27
N ASP A 6 0.51 6.33 -11.56
CA ASP A 6 -0.52 7.33 -11.40
C ASP A 6 -1.35 7.43 -12.69
N PHE A 7 -2.58 6.96 -12.61
CA PHE A 7 -3.47 6.75 -13.75
C PHE A 7 -4.82 7.45 -13.59
N LEU A 8 -4.90 8.41 -12.67
CA LEU A 8 -6.08 9.23 -12.40
C LEU A 8 -5.68 10.68 -12.17
N ASP A 9 -6.35 11.61 -12.85
CA ASP A 9 -6.25 13.05 -12.59
C ASP A 9 -7.62 13.64 -12.27
N LEU A 10 -7.64 14.59 -11.33
CA LEU A 10 -8.83 15.39 -11.03
C LEU A 10 -8.75 16.68 -11.84
N VAL A 11 -9.67 16.84 -12.78
CA VAL A 11 -9.76 18.03 -13.65
C VAL A 11 -10.68 19.07 -13.00
N ARG A 12 -10.15 20.21 -12.60
CA ARG A 12 -10.96 21.32 -12.08
C ARG A 12 -11.82 21.92 -13.19
N LEU A 13 -13.12 21.98 -12.95
CA LEU A 13 -14.07 22.49 -13.95
C LEU A 13 -14.33 23.98 -13.75
N GLU A 14 -14.28 24.72 -14.85
CA GLU A 14 -14.72 26.11 -14.94
C GLU A 14 -16.17 26.11 -15.41
N LEU A 15 -17.12 26.47 -14.54
CA LEU A 15 -18.53 26.55 -14.92
C LEU A 15 -18.82 27.84 -15.66
N ASN A 16 -19.71 27.78 -16.67
CA ASN A 16 -20.19 28.97 -17.36
C ASN A 16 -21.02 29.85 -16.39
N PRO A 17 -20.61 31.10 -16.13
CA PRO A 17 -21.34 31.98 -15.21
C PRO A 17 -22.79 32.28 -15.64
N LYS A 18 -23.13 32.07 -16.93
CA LYS A 18 -24.46 32.31 -17.47
C LYS A 18 -25.31 31.03 -17.53
N ASN A 19 -24.67 29.89 -17.53
CA ASN A 19 -25.37 28.59 -17.58
C ASN A 19 -24.54 27.56 -16.78
N PRO A 20 -24.88 27.26 -15.51
CA PRO A 20 -24.13 26.33 -14.67
C PRO A 20 -24.17 24.88 -15.15
N ASP A 21 -24.97 24.57 -16.18
CA ASP A 21 -25.00 23.25 -16.86
C ASP A 21 -23.98 23.17 -18.03
N GLU A 22 -23.08 24.12 -18.12
CA GLU A 22 -21.99 24.13 -19.08
C GLU A 22 -20.64 24.31 -18.38
N TYR A 23 -19.61 23.70 -18.93
CA TYR A 23 -18.21 23.80 -18.46
C TYR A 23 -17.27 24.25 -19.58
N GLY A 24 -16.17 24.91 -19.20
CA GLY A 24 -15.16 25.40 -20.11
C GLY A 24 -14.33 24.26 -20.72
N THR A 25 -14.13 24.35 -22.04
CA THR A 25 -13.28 23.45 -22.81
C THR A 25 -12.38 24.26 -23.75
N PRO A 26 -11.33 23.70 -24.35
CA PRO A 26 -10.53 24.38 -25.36
C PRO A 26 -11.33 24.89 -26.57
N ASP A 27 -12.50 24.30 -26.80
CA ASP A 27 -13.38 24.62 -27.93
C ASP A 27 -14.50 25.62 -27.52
N GLY A 28 -14.51 26.09 -26.26
CA GLY A 28 -15.52 26.95 -25.68
C GLY A 28 -16.39 26.25 -24.65
N TRP A 29 -17.59 26.80 -24.37
CA TRP A 29 -18.52 26.23 -23.41
C TRP A 29 -19.19 24.98 -23.97
N GLN A 30 -19.22 23.89 -23.18
CA GLN A 30 -19.85 22.61 -23.53
C GLN A 30 -20.81 22.21 -22.41
N ALA A 31 -22.01 21.76 -22.79
CA ALA A 31 -22.99 21.24 -21.84
C ALA A 31 -22.53 19.89 -21.25
N PHE A 32 -22.88 19.64 -19.99
CA PHE A 32 -22.72 18.32 -19.40
C PHE A 32 -23.61 17.30 -20.11
N THR A 33 -23.14 16.07 -20.19
CA THR A 33 -24.01 14.93 -20.52
C THR A 33 -24.62 14.43 -19.21
N HIS A 34 -25.95 14.29 -19.19
CA HIS A 34 -26.67 13.75 -18.03
C HIS A 34 -27.07 12.32 -18.30
N ARG A 35 -26.80 11.46 -17.32
CA ARG A 35 -27.21 10.07 -17.35
C ARG A 35 -27.82 9.69 -16.01
N THR A 36 -28.93 8.96 -16.05
CA THR A 36 -29.61 8.47 -14.86
C THR A 36 -29.39 6.95 -14.77
N GLU A 37 -28.90 6.49 -13.64
CA GLU A 37 -28.76 5.07 -13.31
C GLU A 37 -29.77 4.69 -12.23
N THR A 38 -30.33 3.48 -12.36
CA THR A 38 -31.26 2.95 -11.37
C THR A 38 -30.59 1.83 -10.59
N ILE A 39 -30.48 2.00 -9.28
CA ILE A 39 -29.98 0.98 -8.36
C ILE A 39 -31.16 0.26 -7.75
N ALA A 40 -31.41 -0.99 -8.18
CA ALA A 40 -32.49 -1.82 -7.63
C ALA A 40 -32.09 -2.32 -6.23
N ILE A 41 -32.89 -1.98 -5.21
CA ILE A 41 -32.67 -2.37 -3.82
C ILE A 41 -33.63 -3.48 -3.42
N LYS A 42 -33.09 -4.65 -3.07
CA LYS A 42 -33.90 -5.78 -2.63
C LYS A 42 -34.68 -5.43 -1.35
N GLY A 43 -36.02 -5.41 -1.46
CA GLY A 43 -36.94 -5.12 -0.34
C GLY A 43 -37.06 -3.62 0.00
N GLY A 44 -36.55 -2.73 -0.83
CA GLY A 44 -36.67 -1.28 -0.73
C GLY A 44 -37.06 -0.65 -2.06
N PRO A 45 -37.31 0.67 -2.10
CA PRO A 45 -37.51 1.39 -3.34
C PRO A 45 -36.19 1.48 -4.13
N ASP A 46 -36.27 1.47 -5.44
CA ASP A 46 -35.11 1.73 -6.31
C ASP A 46 -34.56 3.14 -6.06
N GLN A 47 -33.24 3.25 -6.10
CA GLN A 47 -32.55 4.53 -5.99
C GLN A 47 -32.13 5.01 -7.38
N MET A 48 -32.53 6.23 -7.72
CA MET A 48 -32.10 6.90 -8.93
C MET A 48 -30.82 7.70 -8.62
N VAL A 49 -29.80 7.55 -9.45
CA VAL A 49 -28.54 8.31 -9.35
C VAL A 49 -28.36 9.11 -10.62
N GLU A 50 -28.27 10.42 -10.50
CA GLU A 50 -27.98 11.33 -11.60
C GLU A 50 -26.48 11.50 -11.73
N ILE A 51 -25.92 11.21 -12.90
CA ILE A 51 -24.50 11.34 -13.22
C ILE A 51 -24.34 12.42 -14.25
N ARG A 52 -23.51 13.42 -13.93
CA ARG A 52 -23.02 14.41 -14.89
C ARG A 52 -21.68 13.97 -15.45
N GLU A 53 -21.54 14.04 -16.76
CA GLU A 53 -20.29 13.64 -17.44
C GLU A 53 -19.75 14.79 -18.29
N THR A 54 -18.44 14.89 -18.31
CA THR A 54 -17.67 15.79 -19.16
C THR A 54 -16.92 14.99 -20.22
N ARG A 55 -16.32 15.67 -21.19
CA ARG A 55 -15.39 15.04 -22.15
C ARG A 55 -14.18 14.35 -21.49
N TRP A 56 -13.90 14.67 -20.23
CA TRP A 56 -12.78 14.08 -19.46
C TRP A 56 -13.20 12.92 -18.57
N GLY A 57 -14.47 12.83 -18.22
CA GLY A 57 -15.03 11.79 -17.37
C GLY A 57 -16.17 12.28 -16.49
N PRO A 58 -16.66 11.45 -15.56
CA PRO A 58 -17.73 11.82 -14.66
C PRO A 58 -17.31 12.91 -13.67
N VAL A 59 -18.30 13.72 -13.27
CA VAL A 59 -18.12 14.78 -12.25
C VAL A 59 -18.31 14.15 -10.87
N ALA A 60 -17.45 14.48 -9.90
CA ALA A 60 -17.63 14.08 -8.52
C ALA A 60 -18.95 14.68 -7.98
N GLU A 61 -19.72 13.85 -7.24
CA GLU A 61 -21.02 14.26 -6.67
C GLU A 61 -20.84 15.42 -5.69
N GLU A 62 -19.88 15.28 -4.77
CA GLU A 62 -19.53 16.35 -3.83
C GLU A 62 -18.40 17.22 -4.40
N PRO A 63 -18.47 18.55 -4.23
CA PRO A 63 -17.39 19.44 -4.64
C PRO A 63 -16.08 19.09 -3.92
N LEU A 64 -15.03 18.85 -4.71
CA LEU A 64 -13.68 18.68 -4.19
C LEU A 64 -12.88 19.95 -4.48
N LEU A 65 -11.88 20.25 -3.66
CA LEU A 65 -10.99 21.41 -3.87
C LEU A 65 -11.73 22.74 -4.01
N GLY A 66 -12.88 22.89 -3.34
CA GLY A 66 -13.70 24.10 -3.38
C GLY A 66 -14.53 24.29 -4.65
N GLY A 67 -14.66 23.29 -5.51
CA GLY A 67 -15.45 23.36 -6.74
C GLY A 67 -15.64 22.00 -7.41
N PRO A 68 -16.38 21.96 -8.52
CA PRO A 68 -16.60 20.72 -9.25
C PRO A 68 -15.32 20.24 -9.93
N VAL A 69 -15.11 18.92 -9.88
CA VAL A 69 -14.01 18.23 -10.57
C VAL A 69 -14.53 17.06 -11.38
N ALA A 70 -13.92 16.81 -12.54
CA ALA A 70 -14.14 15.60 -13.31
C ALA A 70 -13.01 14.59 -13.03
N LEU A 71 -13.36 13.31 -12.99
CA LEU A 71 -12.41 12.22 -12.86
C LEU A 71 -11.92 11.79 -14.23
N ARG A 72 -10.67 12.10 -14.56
CA ARG A 72 -10.00 11.53 -15.73
C ARG A 72 -9.21 10.31 -15.28
N TRP A 73 -9.75 9.14 -15.53
CA TRP A 73 -9.23 7.86 -15.07
C TRP A 73 -9.03 6.90 -16.24
N THR A 74 -7.86 6.26 -16.34
CA THR A 74 -7.57 5.33 -17.44
C THR A 74 -8.56 4.18 -17.53
N ALA A 75 -9.11 3.70 -16.40
CA ALA A 75 -10.10 2.61 -16.39
C ALA A 75 -11.43 2.97 -17.09
N LEU A 76 -11.67 4.25 -17.39
CA LEU A 76 -12.83 4.71 -18.17
C LEU A 76 -12.58 4.67 -19.69
N ASP A 77 -11.34 4.42 -20.11
CA ASP A 77 -11.01 4.28 -21.53
C ASP A 77 -11.24 2.83 -21.99
N PRO A 78 -11.84 2.62 -23.16
CA PRO A 78 -12.11 1.26 -23.68
C PRO A 78 -10.85 0.39 -23.82
N GLU A 79 -9.69 1.01 -24.05
CA GLU A 79 -8.41 0.32 -24.20
C GLU A 79 -7.74 -0.04 -22.86
N ALA A 80 -8.29 0.42 -21.73
CA ALA A 80 -7.67 0.20 -20.43
C ALA A 80 -7.91 -1.20 -19.89
N VAL A 81 -8.92 -1.90 -20.40
CA VAL A 81 -9.25 -3.26 -20.02
C VAL A 81 -9.38 -4.12 -21.27
N ASP A 82 -8.46 -5.05 -21.44
CA ASP A 82 -8.51 -6.05 -22.51
C ASP A 82 -8.14 -7.45 -21.96
N LEU A 83 -8.32 -8.47 -22.77
CA LEU A 83 -7.94 -9.85 -22.44
C LEU A 83 -6.52 -10.19 -22.89
N GLY A 84 -5.71 -9.20 -23.27
CA GLY A 84 -4.36 -9.40 -23.81
C GLY A 84 -3.42 -10.17 -22.89
N LEU A 85 -3.58 -10.06 -21.57
CA LEU A 85 -2.80 -10.83 -20.60
C LEU A 85 -2.96 -12.36 -20.72
N VAL A 86 -4.03 -12.87 -21.35
CA VAL A 86 -4.22 -14.31 -21.64
C VAL A 86 -3.06 -14.85 -22.49
N TRP A 87 -2.47 -14.02 -23.33
CA TRP A 87 -1.31 -14.42 -24.14
C TRP A 87 -0.05 -14.71 -23.31
N MET A 88 -0.03 -14.30 -22.04
CA MET A 88 1.06 -14.64 -21.11
C MET A 88 1.24 -16.17 -20.96
N ASP A 89 0.15 -16.94 -21.06
CA ASP A 89 0.18 -18.41 -21.01
C ASP A 89 0.98 -19.05 -22.15
N GLN A 90 1.25 -18.29 -23.22
CA GLN A 90 2.02 -18.75 -24.37
C GLN A 90 3.46 -18.21 -24.37
N ALA A 91 3.79 -17.29 -23.49
CA ALA A 91 5.14 -16.75 -23.35
C ALA A 91 6.12 -17.86 -22.91
N ARG A 92 7.26 -17.96 -23.61
CA ARG A 92 8.30 -18.97 -23.34
C ARG A 92 9.62 -18.35 -22.89
N SER A 93 9.70 -17.03 -22.90
CA SER A 93 10.87 -16.25 -22.51
C SER A 93 10.44 -14.95 -21.87
N VAL A 94 11.36 -14.29 -21.16
CA VAL A 94 11.10 -12.94 -20.62
C VAL A 94 10.79 -11.94 -21.73
N TRP A 95 11.32 -12.11 -22.94
CA TRP A 95 11.05 -11.23 -24.08
C TRP A 95 9.63 -11.38 -24.62
N ASP A 96 9.11 -12.61 -24.73
CA ASP A 96 7.70 -12.84 -25.07
C ASP A 96 6.78 -12.23 -24.03
N ALA A 97 7.09 -12.45 -22.74
CA ALA A 97 6.33 -11.93 -21.62
C ALA A 97 6.37 -10.39 -21.56
N LEU A 98 7.51 -9.74 -21.81
CA LEU A 98 7.63 -8.30 -21.95
C LEU A 98 6.72 -7.76 -23.06
N ALA A 99 6.73 -8.42 -24.24
CA ALA A 99 5.90 -8.01 -25.36
C ALA A 99 4.40 -8.10 -25.06
N VAL A 100 3.97 -9.05 -24.24
CA VAL A 100 2.59 -9.16 -23.74
C VAL A 100 2.31 -8.09 -22.69
N ALA A 101 3.14 -8.00 -21.66
CA ALA A 101 2.92 -7.11 -20.53
C ALA A 101 2.82 -5.63 -20.94
N THR A 102 3.73 -5.15 -21.82
CA THR A 102 3.77 -3.75 -22.22
C THR A 102 2.59 -3.32 -23.11
N ARG A 103 1.85 -4.28 -23.71
CA ARG A 103 0.67 -4.00 -24.54
C ARG A 103 -0.65 -4.26 -23.84
N ALA A 104 -0.63 -4.90 -22.68
CA ALA A 104 -1.85 -5.27 -21.97
C ALA A 104 -2.64 -4.05 -21.49
N GLY A 105 -3.93 -4.08 -21.69
CA GLY A 105 -4.89 -3.19 -21.05
C GLY A 105 -5.20 -3.70 -19.64
N ALA A 106 -4.47 -3.18 -18.65
CA ALA A 106 -4.58 -3.53 -17.25
C ALA A 106 -4.34 -2.29 -16.38
N PRO A 107 -4.66 -2.32 -15.09
CA PRO A 107 -4.22 -1.27 -14.17
C PRO A 107 -2.69 -1.13 -14.20
N PRO A 108 -2.16 0.10 -14.29
CA PRO A 108 -0.72 0.33 -14.30
C PRO A 108 -0.03 -0.33 -13.11
N SER A 109 0.89 -1.23 -13.40
CA SER A 109 1.55 -2.04 -12.36
C SER A 109 2.99 -2.37 -12.75
N ASN A 110 3.86 -2.50 -11.74
CA ASN A 110 5.16 -3.13 -11.93
C ASN A 110 5.00 -4.60 -12.30
N VAL A 111 5.79 -5.08 -13.22
CA VAL A 111 5.86 -6.50 -13.63
C VAL A 111 7.28 -6.99 -13.50
N LEU A 112 7.46 -8.07 -12.75
CA LEU A 112 8.72 -8.81 -12.63
C LEU A 112 8.54 -10.14 -13.34
N LEU A 113 9.49 -10.51 -14.16
CA LEU A 113 9.46 -11.69 -15.03
C LEU A 113 10.74 -12.51 -14.80
N ALA A 114 10.60 -13.83 -14.87
CA ALA A 114 11.73 -14.76 -14.90
C ALA A 114 11.41 -15.95 -15.80
N ASP A 115 12.41 -16.50 -16.47
CA ASP A 115 12.26 -17.71 -17.30
C ASP A 115 13.17 -18.86 -16.84
N ALA A 116 13.02 -20.00 -17.49
CA ALA A 116 13.78 -21.22 -17.15
C ALA A 116 15.25 -21.16 -17.60
N GLU A 117 15.59 -20.29 -18.52
CA GLU A 117 16.95 -20.03 -19.00
C GLU A 117 17.75 -19.14 -18.02
N GLY A 118 17.07 -18.56 -17.01
CA GLY A 118 17.67 -17.73 -15.98
C GLY A 118 17.67 -16.25 -16.26
N HIS A 119 16.93 -15.81 -17.28
CA HIS A 119 16.72 -14.38 -17.56
C HIS A 119 15.68 -13.80 -16.62
N ILE A 120 15.89 -12.54 -16.21
CA ILE A 120 14.98 -11.77 -15.38
C ILE A 120 14.71 -10.40 -15.99
N ALA A 121 13.49 -9.90 -15.87
CA ALA A 121 13.15 -8.58 -16.37
C ALA A 121 12.17 -7.85 -15.46
N TRP A 122 12.19 -6.52 -15.55
CA TRP A 122 11.22 -5.62 -14.98
C TRP A 122 10.71 -4.64 -16.03
N THR A 123 9.43 -4.32 -15.99
CA THR A 123 8.78 -3.24 -16.74
C THR A 123 7.49 -2.80 -16.04
N TYR A 124 6.77 -1.84 -16.62
CA TYR A 124 5.37 -1.58 -16.32
C TYR A 124 4.44 -2.29 -17.32
N MET A 125 3.25 -2.66 -16.87
CA MET A 125 2.09 -2.96 -17.71
C MET A 125 1.00 -1.92 -17.49
N GLY A 126 0.00 -1.91 -18.36
CA GLY A 126 -1.15 -1.01 -18.27
C GLY A 126 -0.95 0.33 -18.98
N ARG A 127 -2.01 1.11 -19.05
CA ARG A 127 -2.01 2.40 -19.74
C ARG A 127 -1.61 3.51 -18.80
N ILE A 128 -0.44 4.10 -18.99
CA ILE A 128 0.08 5.24 -18.22
C ILE A 128 -0.04 6.50 -19.06
N PRO A 129 -0.72 7.57 -18.58
CA PRO A 129 -0.97 8.76 -19.39
C PRO A 129 0.31 9.58 -19.65
N VAL A 130 0.41 10.11 -20.85
CA VAL A 130 1.37 11.16 -21.17
C VAL A 130 0.71 12.50 -20.88
N ARG A 131 1.19 13.18 -19.85
CA ARG A 131 0.70 14.47 -19.39
C ARG A 131 1.40 15.63 -20.09
N ARG A 132 0.66 16.68 -20.42
CA ARG A 132 1.17 17.93 -20.96
C ARG A 132 0.71 19.09 -20.10
N GLY A 133 1.63 19.97 -19.69
CA GLY A 133 1.33 21.15 -18.89
C GLY A 133 1.01 20.87 -17.42
N LEU A 134 1.09 19.60 -17.00
CA LEU A 134 0.98 19.14 -15.62
C LEU A 134 1.81 17.88 -15.44
N ASP A 135 2.11 17.55 -14.21
CA ASP A 135 2.78 16.31 -13.82
C ASP A 135 1.85 15.32 -13.06
N GLY A 136 0.61 15.73 -12.76
CA GLY A 136 -0.37 14.93 -12.01
C GLY A 136 -0.33 15.16 -10.50
N SER A 137 0.64 15.93 -9.97
CA SER A 137 0.76 16.17 -8.52
C SER A 137 -0.33 17.07 -7.95
N VAL A 138 -0.94 17.91 -8.79
CA VAL A 138 -2.00 18.84 -8.41
C VAL A 138 -3.11 18.88 -9.46
N SER A 139 -4.34 19.13 -8.99
CA SER A 139 -5.50 19.30 -9.85
C SER A 139 -5.53 20.70 -10.45
N VAL A 140 -5.66 20.77 -11.77
CA VAL A 140 -5.72 22.03 -12.54
C VAL A 140 -6.86 22.00 -13.55
N SER A 141 -7.22 23.19 -14.06
CA SER A 141 -8.18 23.29 -15.17
C SER A 141 -7.53 22.88 -16.49
N TRP A 142 -8.29 22.19 -17.34
CA TRP A 142 -7.89 21.84 -18.70
C TRP A 142 -8.66 22.65 -19.76
N ALA A 143 -9.39 23.67 -19.34
CA ALA A 143 -10.24 24.48 -20.23
C ALA A 143 -9.44 25.25 -21.29
N ASP A 144 -8.20 25.64 -21.02
CA ASP A 144 -7.35 26.38 -21.94
C ASP A 144 -6.68 25.53 -23.04
N GLY A 145 -6.80 24.20 -22.97
CA GLY A 145 -6.20 23.27 -23.91
C GLY A 145 -4.69 23.13 -23.85
N ARG A 146 -4.01 23.79 -22.92
CA ARG A 146 -2.56 23.68 -22.72
C ARG A 146 -2.21 22.52 -21.81
N THR A 147 -3.15 22.13 -20.98
CA THR A 147 -3.04 21.10 -19.95
C THR A 147 -3.93 19.92 -20.31
N GLY A 148 -3.46 18.70 -20.04
CA GLY A 148 -4.25 17.49 -20.26
C GLY A 148 -3.42 16.28 -20.65
N TRP A 149 -4.09 15.18 -20.90
CA TRP A 149 -3.48 13.98 -21.46
C TRP A 149 -3.37 14.08 -22.99
N THR A 150 -2.22 13.69 -23.53
CA THR A 150 -1.97 13.66 -24.98
C THR A 150 -2.00 12.25 -25.55
N GLY A 151 -2.22 11.24 -24.72
CA GLY A 151 -2.21 9.82 -25.05
C GLY A 151 -1.63 9.02 -23.91
N PHE A 152 -1.14 7.84 -24.22
CA PHE A 152 -0.48 6.93 -23.29
C PHE A 152 0.98 6.71 -23.70
N ILE A 153 1.84 6.37 -22.73
CA ILE A 153 3.22 6.01 -23.00
C ILE A 153 3.22 4.81 -23.96
N PRO A 154 3.90 4.91 -25.13
CA PRO A 154 3.99 3.80 -26.06
C PRO A 154 4.63 2.56 -25.41
N PRO A 155 4.21 1.33 -25.75
CA PRO A 155 4.78 0.10 -25.21
C PRO A 155 6.31 0.01 -25.27
N ASP A 156 6.91 0.55 -26.35
CA ASP A 156 8.35 0.52 -26.56
C ASP A 156 9.11 1.56 -25.72
N ASP A 157 8.41 2.60 -25.25
CA ASP A 157 8.94 3.67 -24.39
C ASP A 157 8.77 3.37 -22.90
N LEU A 158 8.00 2.32 -22.52
CA LEU A 158 7.92 1.90 -21.13
C LEU A 158 9.29 1.50 -20.60
N PRO A 159 9.65 1.91 -19.38
CA PRO A 159 10.97 1.60 -18.81
C PRO A 159 11.10 0.09 -18.61
N ARG A 160 12.31 -0.42 -18.81
CA ARG A 160 12.61 -1.84 -18.62
C ARG A 160 14.03 -2.06 -18.16
N VAL A 161 14.22 -3.07 -17.33
CA VAL A 161 15.52 -3.58 -16.92
C VAL A 161 15.53 -5.08 -17.23
N ILE A 162 16.53 -5.53 -17.94
CA ILE A 162 16.71 -6.95 -18.30
C ILE A 162 18.11 -7.37 -17.84
N ASP A 163 18.22 -8.51 -17.16
CA ASP A 163 19.46 -9.12 -16.70
C ASP A 163 20.43 -8.12 -16.04
N PRO A 164 20.01 -7.41 -14.98
CA PRO A 164 20.89 -6.44 -14.33
C PRO A 164 22.16 -7.11 -13.79
N PRO A 165 23.30 -6.42 -13.78
CA PRO A 165 24.58 -6.97 -13.27
C PRO A 165 24.51 -7.45 -11.83
N ALA A 166 23.57 -6.93 -11.04
CA ALA A 166 23.33 -7.36 -9.67
C ALA A 166 22.75 -8.78 -9.56
N GLY A 167 22.20 -9.35 -10.66
CA GLY A 167 21.61 -10.68 -10.70
C GLY A 167 20.26 -10.80 -10.01
N TYR A 168 19.63 -9.69 -9.60
CA TYR A 168 18.29 -9.66 -8.99
C TYR A 168 17.56 -8.34 -9.30
N LEU A 169 16.25 -8.38 -9.17
CA LEU A 169 15.34 -7.25 -9.28
C LEU A 169 14.46 -7.16 -8.04
N VAL A 170 14.20 -5.94 -7.57
CA VAL A 170 13.36 -5.69 -6.40
C VAL A 170 12.32 -4.64 -6.75
N SER A 171 11.06 -4.92 -6.48
CA SER A 171 9.97 -3.94 -6.49
C SER A 171 9.15 -4.10 -5.22
N ALA A 172 9.12 -3.05 -4.40
CA ALA A 172 8.43 -3.01 -3.12
C ALA A 172 7.60 -1.72 -2.97
N ASN A 173 6.92 -1.34 -4.06
CA ASN A 173 6.16 -0.11 -4.20
C ASN A 173 7.01 1.19 -4.08
N HIS A 174 8.29 1.12 -4.27
CA HIS A 174 9.16 2.29 -4.36
C HIS A 174 9.34 2.73 -5.81
N ARG A 175 9.76 3.96 -6.02
CA ARG A 175 10.03 4.48 -7.35
C ARG A 175 11.13 3.66 -8.03
N MET A 176 10.81 3.07 -9.19
CA MET A 176 11.70 2.20 -9.96
C MET A 176 12.44 2.95 -11.08
N THR A 177 11.98 4.14 -11.46
CA THR A 177 12.61 5.00 -12.48
C THR A 177 13.46 6.07 -11.81
N ASP A 178 14.54 6.45 -12.47
CA ASP A 178 15.34 7.62 -12.09
C ASP A 178 14.83 8.92 -12.75
N ASP A 179 15.52 10.04 -12.47
CA ASP A 179 15.14 11.35 -12.98
C ASP A 179 15.46 11.56 -14.49
N THR A 180 16.11 10.58 -15.13
CA THR A 180 16.41 10.63 -16.57
C THR A 180 15.26 10.07 -17.42
N TYR A 181 14.33 9.34 -16.81
CA TYR A 181 13.17 8.82 -17.52
C TYR A 181 12.21 9.98 -17.89
N PRO A 182 11.82 10.10 -19.21
CA PRO A 182 11.20 11.32 -19.71
C PRO A 182 9.72 11.49 -19.32
N HIS A 183 9.09 10.47 -18.75
CA HIS A 183 7.68 10.51 -18.39
C HIS A 183 7.48 10.40 -16.88
N VAL A 184 6.48 11.11 -16.36
CA VAL A 184 6.07 10.97 -14.96
C VAL A 184 5.20 9.73 -14.81
N ILE A 185 5.66 8.77 -14.01
CA ILE A 185 4.91 7.55 -13.71
C ILE A 185 3.93 7.78 -12.55
N GLY A 186 4.33 8.58 -11.57
CA GLY A 186 3.52 8.89 -10.39
C GLY A 186 4.29 9.68 -9.35
N HIS A 187 3.61 10.00 -8.25
CA HIS A 187 4.16 10.78 -7.12
C HIS A 187 4.06 10.05 -5.78
N ALA A 188 3.09 9.15 -5.62
CA ALA A 188 2.81 8.46 -4.37
C ALA A 188 3.49 7.09 -4.32
N PHE A 189 4.80 7.09 -4.14
CA PHE A 189 5.58 5.86 -3.97
C PHE A 189 5.75 5.51 -2.49
N ALA A 190 5.83 4.20 -2.19
CA ALA A 190 6.26 3.78 -0.88
C ALA A 190 7.72 4.19 -0.63
N ASN A 191 8.07 4.44 0.63
CA ASN A 191 9.45 4.67 1.01
C ASN A 191 10.35 3.44 0.71
N GLY A 192 11.66 3.66 0.67
CA GLY A 192 12.63 2.67 0.24
C GLY A 192 12.98 1.57 1.25
N TYR A 193 12.43 1.57 2.48
CA TYR A 193 12.86 0.64 3.54
C TYR A 193 12.74 -0.83 3.16
N ARG A 194 11.58 -1.25 2.62
CA ARG A 194 11.38 -2.64 2.20
C ARG A 194 12.31 -3.03 1.05
N ALA A 195 12.43 -2.17 0.03
CA ALA A 195 13.29 -2.42 -1.11
C ALA A 195 14.77 -2.49 -0.71
N TYR A 196 15.21 -1.60 0.17
CA TYR A 196 16.56 -1.61 0.74
C TYR A 196 16.83 -2.94 1.45
N ARG A 197 15.93 -3.33 2.37
CA ARG A 197 16.09 -4.56 3.14
C ARG A 197 16.10 -5.82 2.27
N ILE A 198 15.22 -5.91 1.27
CA ILE A 198 15.22 -7.01 0.30
C ILE A 198 16.54 -7.07 -0.44
N SER A 199 17.02 -5.92 -0.95
CA SER A 199 18.29 -5.83 -1.68
C SER A 199 19.48 -6.20 -0.82
N GLU A 200 19.52 -5.75 0.44
CA GLU A 200 20.58 -6.11 1.39
C GLU A 200 20.63 -7.61 1.63
N ARG A 201 19.47 -8.22 1.85
CA ARG A 201 19.36 -9.66 2.07
C ARG A 201 19.77 -10.46 0.83
N LEU A 202 19.29 -10.07 -0.37
CA LEU A 202 19.66 -10.75 -1.62
C LEU A 202 21.15 -10.65 -1.91
N ARG A 203 21.73 -9.47 -1.69
CA ARG A 203 23.17 -9.23 -1.88
C ARG A 203 24.06 -10.10 -0.97
N ALA A 204 23.57 -10.45 0.21
CA ALA A 204 24.27 -11.30 1.15
C ALA A 204 24.16 -12.82 0.84
N MET A 205 23.32 -13.21 -0.14
CA MET A 205 23.09 -14.61 -0.51
C MET A 205 23.97 -14.99 -1.72
N GLU A 206 24.83 -16.01 -1.58
CA GLU A 206 25.61 -16.53 -2.72
C GLU A 206 24.76 -17.43 -3.64
N ARG A 207 23.84 -18.17 -3.06
CA ARG A 207 22.87 -19.03 -3.76
C ARG A 207 21.50 -18.85 -3.11
N VAL A 208 20.47 -18.73 -3.92
CA VAL A 208 19.10 -18.52 -3.47
C VAL A 208 18.26 -19.75 -3.77
N ARG A 209 17.51 -20.24 -2.78
CA ARG A 209 16.54 -21.32 -2.90
C ARG A 209 15.17 -20.83 -2.42
N GLU A 210 14.13 -21.61 -2.71
CA GLU A 210 12.75 -21.28 -2.35
C GLU A 210 12.57 -21.02 -0.84
N PRO A 211 13.14 -21.81 0.09
CA PRO A 211 13.05 -21.51 1.53
C PRO A 211 13.74 -20.20 1.92
N ASP A 212 14.83 -19.80 1.24
CA ASP A 212 15.55 -18.55 1.52
C ASP A 212 14.69 -17.34 1.14
N LEU A 213 13.96 -17.41 0.01
CA LEU A 213 13.03 -16.39 -0.42
C LEU A 213 11.79 -16.31 0.48
N LEU A 214 11.29 -17.45 0.97
CA LEU A 214 10.24 -17.44 1.98
C LEU A 214 10.72 -16.78 3.28
N ALA A 215 11.92 -17.13 3.74
CA ALA A 215 12.52 -16.49 4.92
C ALA A 215 12.73 -14.99 4.72
N LEU A 216 13.07 -14.54 3.49
CA LEU A 216 13.13 -13.12 3.14
C LEU A 216 11.76 -12.46 3.21
N GLN A 217 10.70 -13.09 2.68
CA GLN A 217 9.33 -12.57 2.77
C GLN A 217 8.80 -12.48 4.21
N LEU A 218 9.40 -13.22 5.13
CA LEU A 218 9.06 -13.23 6.55
C LEU A 218 9.99 -12.35 7.40
N ASP A 219 10.90 -11.59 6.81
CA ASP A 219 11.84 -10.71 7.54
C ASP A 219 11.08 -9.57 8.25
N THR A 220 11.29 -9.49 9.56
CA THR A 220 10.64 -8.52 10.47
C THR A 220 11.57 -7.38 10.88
N THR A 221 12.78 -7.31 10.32
CA THR A 221 13.73 -6.22 10.59
C THR A 221 13.14 -4.88 10.13
N THR A 222 13.35 -3.84 10.92
CA THR A 222 12.81 -2.51 10.63
C THR A 222 13.82 -1.40 10.94
N GLU A 223 14.56 -0.98 9.93
CA GLU A 223 15.53 0.12 10.01
C GLU A 223 14.85 1.48 10.29
N LEU A 224 13.57 1.61 9.93
CA LEU A 224 12.79 2.82 10.24
C LEU A 224 12.89 3.20 11.72
N HIS A 225 12.80 2.22 12.62
CA HIS A 225 12.73 2.47 14.06
C HIS A 225 14.10 2.72 14.71
N GLU A 226 15.19 2.44 14.03
CA GLU A 226 16.55 2.69 14.57
C GLU A 226 16.79 4.17 14.85
N PHE A 227 16.34 5.06 13.96
CA PHE A 227 16.43 6.50 14.17
C PHE A 227 15.73 6.94 15.46
N TYR A 228 14.53 6.42 15.72
CA TYR A 228 13.73 6.78 16.91
C TYR A 228 14.28 6.14 18.18
N ARG A 229 14.86 4.93 18.08
CA ARG A 229 15.64 4.32 19.17
C ARG A 229 16.80 5.24 19.57
N ASP A 230 17.57 5.67 18.61
CA ASP A 230 18.75 6.50 18.86
C ASP A 230 18.36 7.92 19.32
N LEU A 231 17.21 8.41 18.88
CA LEU A 231 16.65 9.67 19.39
C LEU A 231 16.29 9.54 20.89
N ILE A 232 15.60 8.49 21.32
CA ILE A 232 15.28 8.24 22.74
C ILE A 232 16.57 8.06 23.54
N ARG A 233 17.55 7.33 23.01
CA ARG A 233 18.86 7.14 23.67
C ARG A 233 19.56 8.45 23.94
N ARG A 234 19.57 9.37 22.97
CA ARG A 234 20.17 10.70 23.13
C ARG A 234 19.37 11.59 24.10
N LEU A 235 18.06 11.46 24.10
CA LEU A 235 17.16 12.24 24.94
C LEU A 235 17.29 11.84 26.42
N LEU A 236 17.30 10.54 26.71
CA LEU A 236 17.33 10.00 28.07
C LEU A 236 18.76 9.79 28.58
N THR A 237 19.49 10.89 28.82
CA THR A 237 20.81 10.84 29.49
C THR A 237 20.67 10.45 30.98
N PRO A 238 21.75 10.04 31.66
CA PRO A 238 21.67 9.77 33.10
C PRO A 238 21.14 10.93 33.92
N GLU A 239 21.46 12.19 33.53
CA GLU A 239 21.00 13.41 34.21
C GLU A 239 19.47 13.59 34.02
N VAL A 240 18.96 13.34 32.80
CA VAL A 240 17.51 13.39 32.52
C VAL A 240 16.79 12.29 33.30
N LEU A 241 17.32 11.07 33.32
CA LEU A 241 16.72 9.96 34.07
C LEU A 241 16.73 10.17 35.59
N ALA A 242 17.70 10.93 36.12
CA ALA A 242 17.70 11.32 37.52
C ALA A 242 16.57 12.29 37.86
N GLN A 243 16.11 13.11 36.92
CA GLN A 243 14.99 14.04 37.04
C GLN A 243 13.64 13.40 36.68
N HIS A 244 13.65 12.42 35.74
CA HIS A 244 12.48 11.71 35.19
C HIS A 244 12.65 10.20 35.38
N PRO A 245 12.68 9.67 36.62
CA PRO A 245 12.92 8.23 36.85
C PRO A 245 11.84 7.32 36.25
N GLU A 246 10.64 7.83 36.03
CA GLU A 246 9.54 7.13 35.36
C GLU A 246 9.83 6.77 33.90
N LEU A 247 10.79 7.46 33.25
CA LEU A 247 11.23 7.16 31.89
C LEU A 247 12.31 6.08 31.80
N ALA A 248 12.82 5.57 32.92
CA ALA A 248 13.82 4.50 32.93
C ALA A 248 13.28 3.25 32.18
N GLU A 249 12.00 2.93 32.36
CA GLU A 249 11.35 1.81 31.66
C GLU A 249 11.32 2.00 30.14
N ALA A 250 11.21 3.22 29.63
CA ALA A 250 11.29 3.52 28.20
C ALA A 250 12.71 3.32 27.67
N ARG A 251 13.73 3.73 28.45
CA ARG A 251 15.13 3.49 28.12
C ARG A 251 15.43 2.00 28.08
N GLU A 252 15.00 1.22 29.05
CA GLU A 252 15.16 -0.23 29.12
C GLU A 252 14.52 -0.93 27.92
N ALA A 253 13.29 -0.52 27.54
CA ALA A 253 12.58 -1.09 26.40
C ALA A 253 13.34 -0.90 25.07
N VAL A 254 13.88 0.30 24.82
CA VAL A 254 14.61 0.57 23.58
C VAL A 254 16.02 -0.01 23.55
N GLU A 255 16.67 -0.19 24.73
CA GLU A 255 17.95 -0.89 24.81
C GLU A 255 17.84 -2.39 24.58
N ALA A 256 16.75 -3.00 25.02
CA ALA A 256 16.50 -4.43 24.83
C ALA A 256 16.02 -4.79 23.41
N TRP A 257 15.66 -3.78 22.59
CA TRP A 257 15.17 -4.03 21.24
C TRP A 257 16.29 -4.44 20.27
N ASP A 258 16.06 -5.53 19.56
CA ASP A 258 17.01 -6.19 18.64
C ASP A 258 16.90 -5.76 17.16
N GLY A 259 16.16 -4.70 16.85
CA GLY A 259 15.94 -4.22 15.47
C GLY A 259 14.77 -4.90 14.73
N ARG A 260 14.01 -5.79 15.40
CA ARG A 260 12.97 -6.61 14.79
C ARG A 260 11.58 -6.30 15.35
N ALA A 261 10.56 -6.45 14.50
CA ALA A 261 9.17 -6.37 14.88
C ALA A 261 8.57 -7.77 15.12
N GLU A 262 9.19 -8.54 16.02
CA GLU A 262 8.65 -9.82 16.45
C GLU A 262 7.49 -9.62 17.42
N LYS A 263 6.55 -10.59 17.46
CA LYS A 263 5.35 -10.46 18.30
C LYS A 263 5.67 -10.25 19.79
N ASP A 264 6.80 -10.77 20.26
CA ASP A 264 7.24 -10.67 21.65
C ASP A 264 8.18 -9.47 21.89
N SER A 265 8.55 -8.71 20.84
CA SER A 265 9.38 -7.51 20.94
C SER A 265 8.66 -6.42 21.74
N ARG A 266 9.34 -5.81 22.69
CA ARG A 266 8.79 -4.79 23.59
C ARG A 266 9.18 -3.37 23.13
N GLY A 267 10.38 -3.17 22.66
CA GLY A 267 10.88 -1.87 22.22
C GLY A 267 10.12 -1.29 21.03
N VAL A 268 9.81 -2.10 20.01
CA VAL A 268 9.16 -1.62 18.79
C VAL A 268 7.74 -1.08 19.03
N ALA A 269 7.05 -1.55 20.05
CA ALA A 269 5.74 -1.02 20.46
C ALA A 269 5.84 0.46 20.86
N LEU A 270 6.78 0.77 21.76
CA LEU A 270 7.07 2.14 22.17
C LEU A 270 7.57 3.01 21.00
N LEU A 271 8.53 2.51 20.22
CA LEU A 271 9.09 3.23 19.08
C LEU A 271 8.04 3.60 18.04
N THR A 272 7.12 2.67 17.72
CA THR A 272 6.01 2.91 16.81
C THR A 272 5.05 3.97 17.33
N ALA A 273 4.68 3.89 18.61
CA ALA A 273 3.79 4.87 19.24
C ALA A 273 4.44 6.25 19.33
N PHE A 274 5.71 6.32 19.73
CA PHE A 274 6.46 7.57 19.83
C PHE A 274 6.61 8.26 18.47
N ARG A 275 6.98 7.49 17.42
CA ARG A 275 7.02 8.02 16.05
C ARG A 275 5.66 8.61 15.62
N ARG A 276 4.56 7.90 15.86
CA ARG A 276 3.20 8.39 15.54
C ARG A 276 2.86 9.66 16.31
N SER A 277 3.18 9.71 17.60
CA SER A 277 2.99 10.88 18.45
C SER A 277 3.77 12.08 17.93
N LEU A 278 5.07 11.89 17.60
CA LEU A 278 5.92 12.93 17.03
C LEU A 278 5.37 13.42 15.69
N ALA A 279 5.00 12.52 14.77
CA ALA A 279 4.44 12.93 13.47
C ALA A 279 3.18 13.77 13.66
N ALA A 280 2.27 13.34 14.54
CA ALA A 280 1.03 14.07 14.81
C ALA A 280 1.28 15.47 15.38
N SER A 281 2.20 15.60 16.35
CA SER A 281 2.48 16.87 17.04
C SER A 281 3.34 17.81 16.21
N VAL A 282 4.38 17.29 15.54
CA VAL A 282 5.28 18.09 14.71
C VAL A 282 4.58 18.69 13.49
N PHE A 283 3.70 17.92 12.85
CA PHE A 283 2.98 18.41 11.66
C PHE A 283 1.65 19.10 11.97
N ALA A 284 1.18 19.10 13.22
CA ALA A 284 -0.07 19.78 13.58
C ALA A 284 -0.13 21.23 13.12
N PRO A 285 0.89 22.09 13.33
CA PRO A 285 0.87 23.48 12.88
C PRO A 285 0.83 23.61 11.36
N PHE A 286 1.53 22.74 10.64
CA PHE A 286 1.58 22.76 9.16
C PHE A 286 0.25 22.35 8.53
N LEU A 287 -0.49 21.47 9.18
CA LEU A 287 -1.76 20.91 8.67
C LEU A 287 -2.99 21.63 9.23
N GLN A 288 -2.80 22.62 10.10
CA GLN A 288 -3.91 23.33 10.75
C GLN A 288 -4.85 23.97 9.72
N GLY A 289 -4.31 24.71 8.75
CA GLY A 289 -5.12 25.37 7.73
C GLY A 289 -5.92 24.40 6.86
N CYS A 290 -5.39 23.21 6.60
CA CYS A 290 -6.13 22.17 5.87
C CYS A 290 -7.30 21.64 6.72
N ARG A 291 -7.09 21.40 8.00
CA ARG A 291 -8.12 20.89 8.92
C ARG A 291 -9.19 21.95 9.26
N GLU A 292 -8.86 23.22 9.20
CA GLU A 292 -9.82 24.31 9.32
C GLU A 292 -10.77 24.37 8.12
N GLN A 293 -10.30 24.00 6.93
CA GLN A 293 -11.11 23.92 5.71
C GLN A 293 -11.91 22.60 5.62
N ASP A 294 -11.29 21.49 6.04
CA ASP A 294 -11.90 20.17 6.06
C ASP A 294 -11.52 19.45 7.37
N PRO A 295 -12.44 19.40 8.36
CA PRO A 295 -12.18 18.69 9.64
C PRO A 295 -11.86 17.19 9.49
N ALA A 296 -12.24 16.57 8.37
CA ALA A 296 -11.94 15.18 8.05
C ALA A 296 -10.58 15.01 7.34
N PHE A 297 -9.88 16.11 7.03
CA PHE A 297 -8.60 16.07 6.33
C PHE A 297 -7.57 15.21 7.07
N ALA A 298 -7.06 14.22 6.37
CA ALA A 298 -5.94 13.38 6.77
C ALA A 298 -4.85 13.43 5.70
N TYR A 299 -3.62 13.75 6.07
CA TYR A 299 -2.50 13.67 5.16
C TYR A 299 -2.05 12.21 5.01
N ASP A 300 -2.11 11.68 3.81
CA ASP A 300 -1.79 10.28 3.48
C ASP A 300 -0.40 10.10 2.83
N GLY A 301 0.41 11.14 2.74
CA GLY A 301 1.77 11.08 2.21
C GLY A 301 2.79 10.54 3.22
N ASP A 302 3.99 10.18 2.73
CA ASP A 302 5.11 9.79 3.60
C ASP A 302 5.63 11.00 4.37
N LEU A 303 5.42 10.98 5.68
CA LEU A 303 5.90 12.00 6.61
C LEU A 303 7.26 11.65 7.23
N ASP A 304 7.83 10.46 6.97
CA ASP A 304 9.02 10.03 7.70
C ASP A 304 10.27 10.86 7.35
N THR A 305 10.49 11.11 6.06
CA THR A 305 11.63 11.93 5.61
C THR A 305 11.59 13.35 6.19
N PRO A 306 10.52 14.15 6.02
CA PRO A 306 10.45 15.49 6.61
C PRO A 306 10.45 15.47 8.13
N LEU A 307 9.83 14.46 8.77
CA LEU A 307 9.88 14.31 10.23
C LEU A 307 11.31 14.14 10.73
N ARG A 308 12.08 13.24 10.12
CA ARG A 308 13.49 12.99 10.50
C ARG A 308 14.36 14.20 10.27
N THR A 309 14.13 14.96 9.20
CA THR A 309 14.83 16.23 8.95
C THR A 309 14.60 17.20 10.09
N LEU A 310 13.35 17.49 10.44
CA LEU A 310 13.00 18.40 11.54
C LEU A 310 13.56 17.94 12.89
N LEU A 311 13.46 16.64 13.19
CA LEU A 311 14.00 16.05 14.43
C LEU A 311 15.53 16.01 14.48
N THR A 312 16.21 16.10 13.34
CA THR A 312 17.67 16.15 13.26
C THR A 312 18.17 17.60 13.36
N GLU A 313 17.56 18.51 12.64
CA GLU A 313 17.94 19.92 12.59
C GLU A 313 17.55 20.68 13.86
N GLN A 314 16.38 20.38 14.44
CA GLN A 314 15.85 20.99 15.66
C GLN A 314 15.95 22.52 15.65
N ALA A 315 15.71 23.13 14.49
CA ALA A 315 15.79 24.57 14.34
C ALA A 315 14.74 25.28 15.22
N PRO A 316 15.09 26.36 15.95
CA PRO A 316 14.14 27.05 16.83
C PRO A 316 12.88 27.53 16.12
N GLY A 317 12.97 27.92 14.84
CA GLY A 317 11.83 28.40 14.03
C GLY A 317 10.86 27.30 13.60
N THR A 318 11.20 26.02 13.81
CA THR A 318 10.35 24.88 13.49
C THR A 318 9.86 24.13 14.73
N LEU A 319 10.08 24.69 15.92
CA LEU A 319 9.55 24.14 17.16
C LEU A 319 8.00 24.12 17.10
N PRO A 320 7.34 22.99 17.33
CA PRO A 320 5.89 22.85 17.09
C PRO A 320 5.00 23.78 17.93
N ASP A 321 5.39 24.06 19.16
CA ASP A 321 4.65 24.95 20.07
C ASP A 321 5.63 25.78 20.92
N PRO A 322 6.15 26.90 20.37
CA PRO A 322 7.12 27.74 21.07
C PRO A 322 6.51 28.52 22.24
N ALA A 323 5.19 28.60 22.36
CA ALA A 323 4.55 29.19 23.51
C ALA A 323 4.57 28.26 24.75
N ARG A 324 4.62 26.96 24.52
CA ARG A 324 4.59 25.92 25.54
C ARG A 324 5.97 25.37 25.90
N PHE A 325 6.84 25.23 24.90
CA PHE A 325 8.14 24.58 25.03
C PHE A 325 9.27 25.58 24.81
N ALA A 326 10.26 25.54 25.68
CA ALA A 326 11.45 26.41 25.57
C ALA A 326 12.35 26.02 24.38
N ASP A 327 12.41 24.72 24.07
CA ASP A 327 13.25 24.16 23.03
C ASP A 327 12.76 22.76 22.59
N TRP A 328 13.44 22.21 21.59
CA TRP A 328 13.15 20.89 21.08
C TRP A 328 13.38 19.76 22.11
N HIS A 329 14.32 19.93 23.03
CA HIS A 329 14.57 18.93 24.08
C HIS A 329 13.35 18.82 25.02
N ALA A 330 12.82 19.95 25.49
CA ALA A 330 11.62 19.98 26.33
C ALA A 330 10.39 19.41 25.60
N PHE A 331 10.22 19.73 24.31
CA PHE A 331 9.16 19.16 23.48
C PHE A 331 9.27 17.64 23.34
N LEU A 332 10.46 17.12 22.98
CA LEU A 332 10.69 15.69 22.80
C LEU A 332 10.50 14.89 24.07
N LEU A 333 10.95 15.43 25.22
CA LEU A 333 10.77 14.80 26.51
C LEU A 333 9.29 14.70 26.86
N HIS A 334 8.55 15.80 26.70
CA HIS A 334 7.09 15.82 26.90
C HIS A 334 6.35 14.81 26.01
N GLU A 335 6.72 14.72 24.72
CA GLU A 335 6.10 13.77 23.78
C GLU A 335 6.40 12.32 24.18
N LEU A 336 7.59 12.04 24.70
CA LEU A 336 7.91 10.69 25.18
C LEU A 336 7.14 10.36 26.47
N GLU A 337 7.07 11.27 27.44
CA GLU A 337 6.26 11.11 28.65
C GLU A 337 4.79 10.85 28.31
N ARG A 338 4.23 11.66 27.41
CA ARG A 338 2.85 11.51 26.94
C ARG A 338 2.63 10.16 26.27
N THR A 339 3.58 9.72 25.42
CA THR A 339 3.50 8.42 24.74
C THR A 339 3.52 7.26 25.74
N VAL A 340 4.43 7.29 26.72
CA VAL A 340 4.52 6.27 27.75
C VAL A 340 3.24 6.23 28.59
N ALA A 341 2.73 7.40 29.01
CA ALA A 341 1.50 7.49 29.78
C ALA A 341 0.28 6.95 29.02
N THR A 342 0.15 7.31 27.73
CA THR A 342 -0.92 6.83 26.86
C THR A 342 -0.87 5.32 26.71
N LEU A 343 0.29 4.74 26.38
CA LEU A 343 0.43 3.29 26.25
C LEU A 343 0.09 2.55 27.54
N LYS A 344 0.51 3.08 28.70
CA LYS A 344 0.18 2.47 29.99
C LYS A 344 -1.33 2.52 30.26
N ALA A 345 -1.97 3.62 29.95
CA ALA A 345 -3.42 3.78 30.12
C ALA A 345 -4.22 2.88 29.19
N ASP A 346 -3.90 2.89 27.89
CA ASP A 346 -4.65 2.16 26.85
C ASP A 346 -4.57 0.64 27.04
N TYR A 347 -3.43 0.13 27.54
CA TYR A 347 -3.20 -1.30 27.75
C TYR A 347 -3.23 -1.76 29.20
N GLY A 348 -3.57 -0.86 30.13
CA GLY A 348 -3.69 -1.19 31.56
C GLY A 348 -2.35 -1.66 32.19
N LEU A 349 -1.23 -1.05 31.79
CA LEU A 349 0.11 -1.49 32.18
C LEU A 349 0.65 -0.69 33.36
N SER A 350 1.37 -1.33 34.26
CA SER A 350 2.19 -0.65 35.27
C SER A 350 3.50 -0.12 34.70
N ARG A 351 4.07 -0.81 33.71
CA ARG A 351 5.32 -0.47 33.04
C ARG A 351 5.19 -0.60 31.51
N VAL A 352 5.75 0.34 30.75
CA VAL A 352 5.67 0.34 29.28
C VAL A 352 6.53 -0.76 28.66
N ASP A 353 7.63 -1.16 29.27
CA ASP A 353 8.50 -2.26 28.82
C ASP A 353 7.82 -3.64 28.93
N ALA A 354 6.67 -3.75 29.57
CA ALA A 354 5.84 -4.96 29.55
C ALA A 354 5.02 -5.12 28.27
N LEU A 355 4.85 -4.06 27.44
CA LEU A 355 4.04 -4.09 26.25
C LEU A 355 4.77 -4.82 25.10
N ALA A 356 4.31 -6.02 24.78
CA ALA A 356 4.79 -6.77 23.61
C ALA A 356 4.13 -6.26 22.32
N TRP A 357 4.89 -6.26 21.21
CA TRP A 357 4.41 -5.81 19.91
C TRP A 357 3.13 -6.50 19.44
N GLY A 358 3.02 -7.82 19.65
CA GLY A 358 1.85 -8.60 19.25
C GLY A 358 0.56 -8.26 19.99
N VAL A 359 0.62 -7.49 21.07
CA VAL A 359 -0.57 -6.94 21.73
C VAL A 359 -1.15 -5.79 20.90
N MET A 360 -0.28 -4.94 20.33
CA MET A 360 -0.65 -3.85 19.43
C MET A 360 -0.88 -4.33 18.01
N ASN A 361 -0.05 -5.25 17.53
CA ASN A 361 -0.06 -5.74 16.14
C ASN A 361 -0.78 -7.09 16.06
N ARG A 362 -2.08 -7.03 15.90
CA ARG A 362 -2.94 -8.20 15.76
C ARG A 362 -3.48 -8.27 14.35
N VAL A 363 -3.42 -9.46 13.73
CA VAL A 363 -4.10 -9.70 12.47
C VAL A 363 -5.58 -9.96 12.72
N ARG A 364 -6.43 -9.18 12.07
CA ARG A 364 -7.88 -9.36 12.10
C ARG A 364 -8.41 -9.47 10.68
N MET A 365 -8.87 -10.67 10.32
CA MET A 365 -9.47 -10.95 9.01
C MET A 365 -10.96 -11.20 9.23
N ALA A 366 -11.72 -10.11 9.28
CA ALA A 366 -13.17 -10.14 9.46
C ALA A 366 -13.87 -10.25 8.09
N HIS A 367 -14.85 -11.15 8.02
CA HIS A 367 -15.72 -11.22 6.84
C HIS A 367 -16.68 -10.01 6.85
N PRO A 368 -16.97 -9.37 5.70
CA PRO A 368 -17.85 -8.18 5.65
C PRO A 368 -19.21 -8.39 6.33
N LEU A 369 -19.81 -9.58 6.22
CA LEU A 369 -21.10 -9.88 6.89
C LEU A 369 -21.00 -9.96 8.42
N SER A 370 -19.81 -10.09 8.99
CA SER A 370 -19.66 -10.21 10.45
C SER A 370 -19.89 -8.90 11.18
N ASP A 371 -19.71 -7.77 10.51
CA ASP A 371 -20.00 -6.46 11.09
C ASP A 371 -21.50 -6.16 11.10
N THR A 372 -22.23 -6.67 10.09
CA THR A 372 -23.70 -6.54 10.00
C THR A 372 -24.43 -7.55 10.88
N ILE A 373 -23.91 -8.77 10.99
CA ILE A 373 -24.52 -9.88 11.76
C ILE A 373 -23.45 -10.47 12.69
N PRO A 374 -23.22 -9.88 13.88
CA PRO A 374 -22.10 -10.26 14.76
C PRO A 374 -22.03 -11.73 15.13
N LEU A 375 -23.18 -12.42 15.26
CA LEU A 375 -23.22 -13.84 15.63
C LEU A 375 -22.59 -14.76 14.58
N VAL A 376 -22.56 -14.35 13.30
CA VAL A 376 -21.97 -15.18 12.23
C VAL A 376 -20.45 -15.05 12.16
N GLY A 377 -19.87 -13.99 12.75
CA GLY A 377 -18.44 -13.74 12.75
C GLY A 377 -17.61 -14.92 13.25
N ARG A 378 -18.11 -15.66 14.26
CA ARG A 378 -17.44 -16.87 14.79
C ARG A 378 -17.25 -17.98 13.73
N TRP A 379 -18.06 -18.02 12.70
CA TRP A 379 -17.94 -18.97 11.60
C TRP A 379 -17.26 -18.39 10.37
N LEU A 380 -17.35 -17.07 10.17
CA LEU A 380 -16.86 -16.41 8.97
C LEU A 380 -15.46 -15.83 9.15
N ASN A 381 -15.12 -15.31 10.31
CA ASN A 381 -13.83 -14.67 10.56
C ASN A 381 -12.71 -15.69 10.73
N MET A 382 -11.52 -15.36 10.29
CA MET A 382 -10.30 -16.06 10.68
C MET A 382 -9.98 -15.78 12.16
N ALA A 383 -9.15 -16.62 12.77
CA ALA A 383 -8.69 -16.38 14.13
C ALA A 383 -7.93 -15.06 14.22
N GLU A 384 -8.23 -14.29 15.26
CA GLU A 384 -7.44 -13.09 15.55
C GLU A 384 -6.19 -13.48 16.32
N GLU A 385 -5.02 -13.17 15.78
CA GLU A 385 -3.73 -13.60 16.32
C GLU A 385 -2.77 -12.42 16.50
N ALA A 386 -1.92 -12.51 17.53
CA ALA A 386 -0.74 -11.66 17.66
C ALA A 386 0.24 -11.97 16.53
N ALA A 387 0.69 -10.95 15.81
CA ALA A 387 1.46 -11.19 14.59
C ALA A 387 2.78 -10.41 14.57
N PRO A 388 3.87 -11.02 14.10
CA PRO A 388 5.11 -10.34 13.80
C PRO A 388 5.01 -9.59 12.47
N GLY A 389 5.89 -8.60 12.29
CA GLY A 389 5.93 -7.74 11.10
C GLY A 389 5.44 -6.33 11.38
N CYS A 390 5.54 -5.46 10.38
CA CYS A 390 5.12 -4.07 10.46
C CYS A 390 4.85 -3.52 9.06
N GLY A 391 4.34 -2.29 8.94
CA GLY A 391 4.07 -1.68 7.64
C GLY A 391 5.31 -1.45 6.78
N GLN A 392 6.47 -1.25 7.38
CA GLN A 392 7.76 -1.05 6.70
C GLN A 392 8.70 -2.27 6.76
N CYS A 393 8.28 -3.34 7.38
CA CYS A 393 9.00 -4.62 7.32
C CYS A 393 8.78 -5.30 5.96
N VAL A 394 9.69 -6.16 5.51
CA VAL A 394 9.44 -7.03 4.35
C VAL A 394 8.23 -7.92 4.63
N ARG A 395 8.12 -8.47 5.84
CA ARG A 395 6.89 -9.06 6.34
C ARG A 395 5.87 -7.97 6.65
N VAL A 396 5.20 -7.46 5.61
CA VAL A 396 4.13 -6.47 5.80
C VAL A 396 2.99 -7.12 6.58
N LEU A 397 2.77 -6.61 7.79
CA LEU A 397 1.62 -6.94 8.60
C LEU A 397 1.38 -5.84 9.63
N SER A 398 0.25 -5.14 9.54
CA SER A 398 -0.12 -4.05 10.42
C SER A 398 -1.64 -3.91 10.46
N GLY A 399 -2.28 -4.32 11.54
CA GLY A 399 -3.72 -4.23 11.69
C GLY A 399 -4.50 -4.99 10.60
N SER A 400 -5.17 -4.25 9.72
CA SER A 400 -5.93 -4.81 8.59
C SER A 400 -5.10 -4.96 7.30
N LEU A 401 -3.86 -4.47 7.27
CA LEU A 401 -2.97 -4.55 6.12
C LEU A 401 -1.97 -5.69 6.30
N ALA A 402 -1.97 -6.64 5.37
CA ALA A 402 -0.99 -7.72 5.33
C ALA A 402 -0.70 -8.13 3.89
N ALA A 403 0.45 -8.79 3.67
CA ALA A 403 0.66 -9.55 2.44
C ALA A 403 -0.39 -10.66 2.37
N SER A 404 -1.35 -10.52 1.44
CA SER A 404 -2.47 -11.46 1.30
C SER A 404 -2.02 -12.83 0.85
N GLU A 405 -0.99 -12.88 0.01
CA GLU A 405 -0.36 -14.12 -0.42
C GLU A 405 1.16 -13.98 -0.33
N ARG A 406 1.84 -15.11 -0.21
CA ARG A 406 3.28 -15.21 -0.41
C ARG A 406 3.53 -16.36 -1.36
N MET A 407 4.21 -16.06 -2.45
CA MET A 407 4.51 -17.05 -3.47
C MET A 407 6.01 -17.04 -3.76
N VAL A 408 6.59 -18.23 -3.90
CA VAL A 408 7.95 -18.42 -4.39
C VAL A 408 7.89 -19.47 -5.50
N VAL A 409 8.35 -19.11 -6.67
CA VAL A 409 8.37 -19.98 -7.85
C VAL A 409 9.73 -19.90 -8.51
N SER A 410 10.35 -21.05 -8.72
CA SER A 410 11.54 -21.20 -9.56
C SER A 410 11.13 -21.81 -10.88
N PRO A 411 11.29 -21.10 -12.03
CA PRO A 411 10.86 -21.60 -13.34
C PRO A 411 11.49 -22.97 -13.72
N SER A 412 12.67 -23.29 -13.21
CA SER A 412 13.35 -24.55 -13.43
C SER A 412 13.04 -25.65 -12.37
N HIS A 413 12.38 -25.31 -11.26
CA HIS A 413 12.12 -26.21 -10.12
C HIS A 413 10.70 -26.07 -9.59
N HIS A 414 9.70 -26.23 -10.43
CA HIS A 414 8.29 -26.01 -10.08
C HIS A 414 7.81 -26.86 -8.89
N SER A 415 8.41 -28.04 -8.67
CA SER A 415 8.04 -28.94 -7.54
C SER A 415 8.28 -28.31 -6.17
N ASP A 416 9.20 -27.37 -6.08
CA ASP A 416 9.63 -26.76 -4.82
C ASP A 416 8.91 -25.41 -4.55
N ALA A 417 7.99 -25.03 -5.46
CA ALA A 417 7.22 -23.80 -5.36
C ALA A 417 6.37 -23.75 -4.09
N ILE A 418 6.38 -22.59 -3.44
CA ILE A 418 5.68 -22.31 -2.18
C ILE A 418 4.56 -21.32 -2.45
N PHE A 419 3.40 -21.53 -1.80
CA PHE A 419 2.27 -20.61 -1.89
C PHE A 419 1.53 -20.54 -0.56
N HIS A 420 1.30 -19.33 -0.05
CA HIS A 420 0.48 -19.07 1.12
C HIS A 420 -0.82 -18.37 0.74
N MET A 421 -1.91 -18.83 1.33
CA MET A 421 -3.20 -18.11 1.35
C MET A 421 -3.56 -17.74 2.79
N PRO A 422 -4.15 -16.55 3.02
CA PRO A 422 -4.55 -16.13 4.37
C PRO A 422 -5.78 -16.86 4.92
N GLY A 423 -6.53 -17.57 4.09
CA GLY A 423 -7.69 -18.38 4.46
C GLY A 423 -7.51 -19.84 4.06
N GLY A 424 -8.42 -20.32 3.22
CA GLY A 424 -8.37 -21.60 2.53
C GLY A 424 -8.98 -21.48 1.14
N GLN A 425 -8.98 -22.58 0.38
CA GLN A 425 -9.45 -22.58 -1.01
C GLN A 425 -10.98 -22.54 -1.16
N SER A 426 -11.73 -22.83 -0.11
CA SER A 426 -13.20 -22.85 -0.15
C SER A 426 -13.79 -21.54 0.33
N GLY A 427 -14.71 -20.96 -0.42
CA GLY A 427 -15.55 -19.85 0.03
C GLY A 427 -16.69 -20.26 0.97
N HIS A 428 -16.90 -21.56 1.20
CA HIS A 428 -18.00 -22.07 2.03
C HIS A 428 -17.57 -22.25 3.48
N PRO A 429 -18.14 -21.53 4.47
CA PRO A 429 -17.67 -21.51 5.85
C PRO A 429 -17.71 -22.86 6.60
N LEU A 430 -18.58 -23.79 6.15
CA LEU A 430 -18.68 -25.13 6.72
C LEU A 430 -17.73 -26.13 6.06
N SER A 431 -17.01 -25.74 5.02
CA SER A 431 -15.99 -26.58 4.40
C SER A 431 -14.77 -26.70 5.31
N PRO A 432 -14.16 -27.89 5.43
CA PRO A 432 -12.88 -28.05 6.12
C PRO A 432 -11.77 -27.21 5.47
N HIS A 433 -11.92 -26.84 4.19
CA HIS A 433 -10.96 -26.03 3.42
C HIS A 433 -11.24 -24.54 3.45
N TYR A 434 -12.10 -24.04 4.35
CA TYR A 434 -12.35 -22.60 4.50
C TYR A 434 -11.22 -21.89 5.24
N ARG A 435 -10.57 -22.55 6.22
CA ARG A 435 -9.56 -21.96 7.11
C ARG A 435 -8.25 -22.77 7.22
N ASP A 436 -8.14 -23.85 6.50
CA ASP A 436 -7.06 -24.84 6.69
C ASP A 436 -5.65 -24.30 6.41
N GLN A 437 -5.53 -23.21 5.62
CA GLN A 437 -4.24 -22.60 5.31
C GLN A 437 -3.91 -21.39 6.20
N HIS A 438 -4.87 -20.86 6.94
CA HIS A 438 -4.67 -19.65 7.77
C HIS A 438 -3.47 -19.78 8.71
N ARG A 439 -3.33 -20.88 9.40
CA ARG A 439 -2.22 -21.13 10.32
C ARG A 439 -0.87 -21.13 9.60
N ASN A 440 -0.77 -21.74 8.44
CA ASN A 440 0.48 -21.77 7.68
C ASN A 440 0.87 -20.37 7.22
N TRP A 441 -0.10 -19.58 6.76
CA TRP A 441 0.10 -18.18 6.38
C TRP A 441 0.51 -17.32 7.59
N SER A 442 -0.19 -17.40 8.71
CA SER A 442 0.08 -16.57 9.89
C SER A 442 1.42 -16.90 10.55
N GLN A 443 1.81 -18.18 10.55
CA GLN A 443 3.06 -18.65 11.15
C GLN A 443 4.23 -18.71 10.14
N GLY A 444 3.98 -18.50 8.84
CA GLY A 444 5.01 -18.58 7.81
C GLY A 444 5.51 -19.99 7.52
N LEU A 445 4.68 -21.01 7.73
CA LEU A 445 5.04 -22.40 7.46
C LEU A 445 4.87 -22.70 5.96
N PRO A 446 5.88 -23.28 5.28
CA PRO A 446 5.82 -23.49 3.83
C PRO A 446 4.67 -24.42 3.45
N THR A 447 3.96 -24.06 2.38
CA THR A 447 2.89 -24.85 1.76
C THR A 447 3.20 -25.01 0.27
N PRO A 448 3.10 -26.20 -0.33
CA PRO A 448 3.37 -26.38 -1.75
C PRO A 448 2.35 -25.63 -2.61
N LEU A 449 2.80 -25.03 -3.71
CA LEU A 449 1.95 -24.43 -4.73
C LEU A 449 1.21 -25.49 -5.54
N LEU A 450 1.93 -26.56 -5.94
CA LEU A 450 1.38 -27.57 -6.82
C LEU A 450 0.47 -28.53 -6.05
N ALA A 451 -0.60 -28.95 -6.74
CA ALA A 451 -1.51 -29.96 -6.22
C ALA A 451 -0.80 -31.29 -5.96
N GLY A 452 -1.22 -31.97 -4.91
CA GLY A 452 -0.78 -33.33 -4.62
C GLY A 452 -1.39 -34.37 -5.58
N ARG A 453 -1.27 -35.66 -5.19
CA ARG A 453 -1.86 -36.74 -5.99
C ARG A 453 -3.37 -36.58 -6.13
N ALA A 454 -3.89 -36.74 -7.36
CA ALA A 454 -5.32 -36.73 -7.63
C ALA A 454 -6.04 -37.83 -6.81
N VAL A 455 -7.08 -37.44 -6.07
CA VAL A 455 -7.92 -38.37 -5.29
C VAL A 455 -9.29 -38.60 -5.94
N HIS A 456 -9.70 -37.73 -6.86
CA HIS A 456 -10.95 -37.83 -7.63
C HIS A 456 -10.70 -37.44 -9.09
N ASN A 457 -11.46 -38.05 -9.98
CA ASN A 457 -11.47 -37.71 -11.41
C ASN A 457 -12.89 -37.34 -11.84
N LEU A 458 -13.03 -36.18 -12.49
CA LEU A 458 -14.26 -35.75 -13.13
C LEU A 458 -14.09 -35.84 -14.64
N THR A 459 -15.02 -36.50 -15.31
CA THR A 459 -15.02 -36.60 -16.78
C THR A 459 -16.20 -35.79 -17.32
N PHE A 460 -15.92 -34.75 -18.07
CA PHE A 460 -16.93 -33.98 -18.79
C PHE A 460 -17.14 -34.61 -20.14
N ARG A 461 -18.43 -34.84 -20.51
CA ARG A 461 -18.81 -35.32 -21.84
C ARG A 461 -19.78 -34.32 -22.47
N PRO A 462 -19.64 -34.01 -23.76
CA PRO A 462 -20.62 -33.15 -24.42
C PRO A 462 -21.98 -33.83 -24.41
N GLU A 463 -23.03 -33.07 -24.13
CA GLU A 463 -24.42 -33.55 -24.33
C GLU A 463 -24.67 -33.75 -25.82
N PRO A 464 -25.37 -34.87 -26.19
CA PRO A 464 -25.83 -35.05 -27.58
C PRO A 464 -26.71 -33.90 -28.03
N ALA A 465 -26.53 -33.41 -29.25
CA ALA A 465 -27.26 -32.26 -29.80
C ALA A 465 -28.83 -32.41 -29.80
N SER A 466 -29.32 -33.63 -29.60
CA SER A 466 -30.75 -33.94 -29.56
C SER A 466 -31.45 -33.68 -28.20
N ALA A 467 -30.73 -33.28 -27.17
CA ALA A 467 -31.28 -33.03 -25.82
C ALA A 467 -31.75 -31.56 -25.59
N ARG A 468 -31.67 -30.72 -26.62
CA ARG A 468 -32.20 -29.34 -26.57
C ARG A 468 -33.51 -29.26 -27.37
N SER A 469 -34.60 -29.64 -26.75
CA SER A 469 -35.97 -29.34 -27.20
C SER A 469 -36.68 -28.45 -26.21
#